data_ddf92bf07ea392b1c5e820fc6fdf5a26
#
_entry.id   ddf92bf07ea392b1c5e820fc6fdf5a26
#
_cell.length_a   1.000
_cell.length_b   1.000
_cell.length_c   1.000
_cell.angle_alpha   90.00
_cell.angle_beta   90.00
_cell.angle_gamma   90.00
#
_symmetry.space_group_name_H-M   'P 1'
#
loop_
_entity.id
_entity.type
_entity.pdbx_description
1 polymer ?
#
loop_
_entity_poly.entity_id
_entity_poly.type
_entity_poly.pdbx_seq_one_letter_code
_entity_poly.pdbx_strand_id
1 'polypeptide(L)'
;MKKLAVTLLSVALLAGCANTSSKNTTTNSSSSTVKLSKEDQKALDQATSEYKEFVQGQIDQLLKDTEEFQRVLKSGDLEEAKKVYPLIRMSYERSEPIAESFGESDVKID
;
A
#
# COMPACT_ATOMS: atom_id res chain seq x y z
N MET A 1 24.18 47.03 24.79
CA MET A 1 23.88 47.88 23.61
C MET A 1 24.42 47.16 22.38
N LYS A 2 23.63 46.47 21.64
CA LYS A 2 23.77 46.15 20.19
C LYS A 2 22.51 45.40 19.78
N LYS A 3 21.68 46.09 19.04
CA LYS A 3 20.38 45.68 18.56
C LYS A 3 20.57 44.68 17.40
N LEU A 4 20.08 43.46 17.55
CA LEU A 4 19.98 42.50 16.46
C LEU A 4 18.67 42.73 15.71
N ALA A 5 18.79 43.24 14.52
CA ALA A 5 17.70 43.28 13.56
C ALA A 5 17.55 41.94 12.93
N VAL A 6 16.50 41.24 13.28
CA VAL A 6 16.05 39.99 12.58
C VAL A 6 15.13 40.44 11.47
N THR A 7 15.63 40.36 10.27
CA THR A 7 14.86 40.64 9.06
C THR A 7 13.96 39.42 8.75
N LEU A 8 12.67 39.68 8.86
CA LEU A 8 11.60 38.85 8.36
C LEU A 8 11.67 38.80 6.83
N LEU A 9 11.92 37.63 6.31
CA LEU A 9 11.73 37.31 4.89
C LEU A 9 10.95 35.99 4.77
N SER A 10 9.68 36.08 5.00
CA SER A 10 8.74 35.01 4.73
C SER A 10 7.50 35.62 4.09
N VAL A 11 6.95 34.89 3.17
CA VAL A 11 5.70 35.12 2.44
C VAL A 11 5.91 35.64 1.01
N ALA A 12 5.90 34.68 0.11
CA ALA A 12 5.10 34.78 -1.11
C ALA A 12 5.32 33.54 -1.99
N LEU A 13 4.57 32.47 -1.84
CA LEU A 13 4.27 31.52 -2.92
C LEU A 13 3.05 30.65 -2.55
N LEU A 14 1.94 31.33 -2.36
CA LEU A 14 0.61 30.70 -2.37
C LEU A 14 -0.27 31.54 -3.30
N ALA A 15 0.04 31.47 -4.58
CA ALA A 15 -0.82 32.04 -5.59
C ALA A 15 -1.03 30.97 -6.68
N GLY A 16 -2.22 30.52 -6.79
CA GLY A 16 -2.65 29.84 -7.99
C GLY A 16 -3.35 28.54 -7.71
N CYS A 17 -4.63 28.59 -7.64
CA CYS A 17 -5.60 27.88 -8.45
C CYS A 17 -6.98 28.10 -7.84
N ALA A 18 -7.48 29.29 -7.94
CA ALA A 18 -8.91 29.53 -7.87
C ALA A 18 -9.34 29.98 -9.27
N ASN A 19 -9.79 29.06 -10.07
CA ASN A 19 -10.62 29.38 -11.22
C ASN A 19 -11.94 28.65 -11.10
N THR A 20 -12.85 29.34 -10.44
CA THR A 20 -14.25 29.03 -10.39
C THR A 20 -14.85 29.42 -11.74
N SER A 21 -15.21 28.47 -12.56
CA SER A 21 -16.19 28.70 -13.62
C SER A 21 -17.02 27.44 -13.81
N SER A 22 -18.21 27.56 -13.30
CA SER A 22 -19.30 26.61 -13.44
C SER A 22 -19.68 26.53 -14.94
N LYS A 23 -19.41 25.39 -15.54
CA LYS A 23 -20.12 24.95 -16.74
C LYS A 23 -20.29 23.45 -16.69
N ASN A 24 -21.52 23.02 -16.61
CA ASN A 24 -21.95 21.67 -16.89
C ASN A 24 -21.32 21.20 -18.20
N THR A 25 -20.34 20.31 -18.08
CA THR A 25 -19.89 19.56 -19.25
C THR A 25 -19.98 18.09 -18.86
N THR A 26 -20.91 17.43 -19.49
CA THR A 26 -21.00 15.97 -19.54
C THR A 26 -19.61 15.41 -19.85
N THR A 27 -18.97 14.86 -18.87
CA THR A 27 -17.66 14.25 -19.05
C THR A 27 -17.87 12.91 -19.72
N ASN A 28 -17.81 12.91 -21.04
CA ASN A 28 -17.46 11.71 -21.78
C ASN A 28 -16.07 11.29 -21.29
N SER A 29 -16.01 10.26 -20.47
CA SER A 29 -14.78 9.53 -20.19
C SER A 29 -14.31 8.88 -21.50
N SER A 30 -13.65 9.64 -22.31
CA SER A 30 -12.80 9.08 -23.36
C SER A 30 -11.64 8.40 -22.63
N SER A 31 -11.73 7.09 -22.48
CA SER A 31 -10.63 6.22 -22.17
C SER A 31 -9.60 6.40 -23.30
N SER A 32 -8.71 7.39 -23.13
CA SER A 32 -7.53 7.49 -23.97
C SER A 32 -6.64 6.31 -23.60
N THR A 33 -6.69 5.29 -24.43
CA THR A 33 -5.74 4.17 -24.37
C THR A 33 -4.34 4.74 -24.58
N VAL A 34 -3.63 4.98 -23.50
CA VAL A 34 -2.22 5.36 -23.54
C VAL A 34 -1.49 4.16 -24.16
N LYS A 35 -0.97 4.32 -25.36
CA LYS A 35 -0.13 3.30 -25.98
C LYS A 35 1.23 3.37 -25.31
N LEU A 36 1.52 2.39 -24.47
CA LEU A 36 2.84 2.22 -23.86
C LEU A 36 3.89 1.94 -24.95
N SER A 37 5.08 2.46 -24.73
CA SER A 37 6.23 2.05 -25.53
C SER A 37 6.56 0.56 -25.27
N LYS A 38 7.28 -0.07 -26.17
CA LYS A 38 7.72 -1.47 -25.98
C LYS A 38 8.63 -1.61 -24.75
N GLU A 39 9.39 -0.57 -24.46
CA GLU A 39 10.28 -0.53 -23.30
C GLU A 39 9.49 -0.43 -21.99
N ASP A 40 8.49 0.45 -21.94
CA ASP A 40 7.61 0.56 -20.79
C ASP A 40 6.80 -0.72 -20.55
N GLN A 41 6.32 -1.35 -21.62
CA GLN A 41 5.63 -2.64 -21.52
C GLN A 41 6.53 -3.71 -20.91
N LYS A 42 7.76 -3.81 -21.36
CA LYS A 42 8.74 -4.77 -20.81
C LYS A 42 9.03 -4.49 -19.34
N ALA A 43 9.18 -3.22 -18.96
CA ALA A 43 9.40 -2.81 -17.58
C ALA A 43 8.22 -3.17 -16.67
N LEU A 44 6.98 -2.98 -17.15
CA LEU A 44 5.76 -3.37 -16.44
C LEU A 44 5.64 -4.89 -16.29
N ASP A 45 5.94 -5.64 -17.35
CA ASP A 45 5.90 -7.10 -17.31
C ASP A 45 6.92 -7.65 -16.28
N GLN A 46 8.11 -7.08 -16.25
CA GLN A 46 9.13 -7.41 -15.26
C GLN A 46 8.68 -7.07 -13.84
N ALA A 47 8.22 -5.85 -13.59
CA ALA A 47 7.73 -5.43 -12.29
C ALA A 47 6.57 -6.31 -11.79
N THR A 48 5.67 -6.68 -12.71
CA THR A 48 4.55 -7.59 -12.40
C THR A 48 5.04 -8.98 -11.98
N SER A 49 6.05 -9.50 -12.67
CA SER A 49 6.65 -10.80 -12.34
C SER A 49 7.33 -10.79 -10.98
N GLU A 50 8.14 -9.76 -10.73
CA GLU A 50 8.85 -9.58 -9.45
C GLU A 50 7.86 -9.41 -8.28
N TYR A 51 6.79 -8.65 -8.50
CA TYR A 51 5.75 -8.48 -7.49
C TYR A 51 4.99 -9.78 -7.20
N LYS A 52 4.69 -10.55 -8.23
CA LYS A 52 4.06 -11.88 -8.07
C LYS A 52 4.94 -12.82 -7.23
N GLU A 53 6.24 -12.87 -7.49
CA GLU A 53 7.18 -13.68 -6.72
C GLU A 53 7.25 -13.21 -5.26
N PHE A 54 7.28 -11.89 -5.03
CA PHE A 54 7.24 -11.32 -3.69
C PHE A 54 5.99 -11.76 -2.93
N VAL A 55 4.81 -11.59 -3.52
CA VAL A 55 3.53 -11.98 -2.89
C VAL A 55 3.47 -13.47 -2.63
N GLN A 56 3.90 -14.31 -3.58
CA GLN A 56 3.96 -15.75 -3.37
C GLN A 56 4.83 -16.10 -2.15
N GLY A 57 5.99 -15.45 -2.02
CA GLY A 57 6.86 -15.63 -0.85
C GLY A 57 6.19 -15.21 0.47
N GLN A 58 5.38 -14.14 0.48
CA GLN A 58 4.62 -13.74 1.67
C GLN A 58 3.54 -14.77 2.03
N ILE A 59 2.84 -15.31 1.04
CA ILE A 59 1.81 -16.35 1.25
C ILE A 59 2.44 -17.64 1.78
N ASP A 60 3.56 -18.07 1.22
CA ASP A 60 4.29 -19.25 1.68
C ASP A 60 4.80 -19.08 3.12
N GLN A 61 5.22 -17.87 3.49
CA GLN A 61 5.62 -17.55 4.86
C GLN A 61 4.41 -17.53 5.79
N LEU A 62 3.30 -16.91 5.38
CA LEU A 62 2.04 -16.87 6.13
C LEU A 62 1.54 -18.26 6.47
N LEU A 63 1.62 -19.21 5.52
CA LEU A 63 1.24 -20.59 5.76
C LEU A 63 2.06 -21.20 6.90
N LYS A 64 3.38 -21.08 6.85
CA LYS A 64 4.28 -21.61 7.88
C LYS A 64 4.02 -20.98 9.25
N ASP A 65 3.86 -19.66 9.28
CA ASP A 65 3.62 -18.92 10.52
C ASP A 65 2.26 -19.29 11.13
N THR A 66 1.25 -19.52 10.28
CA THR A 66 -0.09 -19.95 10.71
C THR A 66 -0.06 -21.38 11.29
N GLU A 67 0.70 -22.28 10.69
CA GLU A 67 0.90 -23.64 11.21
C GLU A 67 1.58 -23.61 12.59
N GLU A 68 2.60 -22.76 12.76
CA GLU A 68 3.26 -22.55 14.03
C GLU A 68 2.32 -21.96 15.07
N PHE A 69 1.53 -20.95 14.71
CA PHE A 69 0.53 -20.37 15.59
C PHE A 69 -0.50 -21.41 16.06
N GLN A 70 -0.97 -22.24 15.13
CA GLN A 70 -1.88 -23.33 15.47
C GLN A 70 -1.25 -24.29 16.49
N ARG A 71 0.04 -24.60 16.34
CA ARG A 71 0.80 -25.44 17.28
C ARG A 71 0.86 -24.79 18.67
N VAL A 72 1.18 -23.51 18.73
CA VAL A 72 1.23 -22.73 19.98
C VAL A 72 -0.15 -22.69 20.67
N LEU A 73 -1.22 -22.41 19.90
CA LEU A 73 -2.58 -22.42 20.45
C LEU A 73 -2.97 -23.80 21.03
N LYS A 74 -2.61 -24.88 20.35
CA LYS A 74 -2.87 -26.25 20.84
C LYS A 74 -2.10 -26.60 22.11
N SER A 75 -0.95 -25.96 22.35
CA SER A 75 -0.18 -26.15 23.60
C SER A 75 -0.82 -25.47 24.80
N GLY A 76 -1.72 -24.50 24.59
CA GLY A 76 -2.35 -23.70 25.61
C GLY A 76 -1.46 -22.55 26.15
N ASP A 77 -0.30 -22.31 25.54
CA ASP A 77 0.59 -21.22 25.91
C ASP A 77 0.10 -19.88 25.36
N LEU A 78 -0.74 -19.22 26.14
CA LEU A 78 -1.33 -17.93 25.76
C LEU A 78 -0.29 -16.82 25.65
N GLU A 79 0.75 -16.82 26.47
CA GLU A 79 1.78 -15.78 26.43
C GLU A 79 2.65 -15.92 25.17
N GLU A 80 2.97 -17.14 24.79
CA GLU A 80 3.65 -17.37 23.52
C GLU A 80 2.75 -17.04 22.32
N ALA A 81 1.48 -17.40 22.36
CA ALA A 81 0.52 -17.04 21.32
C ALA A 81 0.44 -15.53 21.08
N LYS A 82 0.42 -14.72 22.14
CA LYS A 82 0.45 -13.26 22.05
C LYS A 82 1.72 -12.70 21.42
N LYS A 83 2.86 -13.35 21.62
CA LYS A 83 4.14 -12.93 21.04
C LYS A 83 4.22 -13.24 19.54
N VAL A 84 3.76 -14.42 19.13
CA VAL A 84 3.89 -14.86 17.74
C VAL A 84 2.81 -14.26 16.83
N TYR A 85 1.64 -13.94 17.36
CA TYR A 85 0.52 -13.39 16.57
C TYR A 85 0.88 -12.18 15.71
N PRO A 86 1.54 -11.12 16.22
CA PRO A 86 1.93 -9.97 15.40
C PRO A 86 2.89 -10.32 14.27
N LEU A 87 3.72 -11.34 14.46
CA LEU A 87 4.69 -11.78 13.44
C LEU A 87 3.99 -12.47 12.27
N ILE A 88 2.95 -13.23 12.57
CA ILE A 88 2.14 -13.93 11.57
C ILE A 88 1.40 -12.93 10.71
N ARG A 89 0.81 -11.91 11.33
CA ARG A 89 0.11 -10.83 10.64
C ARG A 89 0.99 -10.12 9.61
N MET A 90 2.29 -9.96 9.89
CA MET A 90 3.21 -9.23 9.00
C MET A 90 3.23 -9.77 7.56
N SER A 91 3.17 -11.07 7.36
CA SER A 91 3.19 -11.65 6.01
C SER A 91 1.88 -11.40 5.26
N TYR A 92 0.76 -11.42 5.97
CA TYR A 92 -0.55 -11.05 5.42
C TYR A 92 -0.59 -9.57 5.01
N GLU A 93 -0.26 -8.67 5.93
CA GLU A 93 -0.25 -7.22 5.71
C GLU A 93 0.62 -6.81 4.50
N ARG A 94 1.74 -7.50 4.30
CA ARG A 94 2.59 -7.25 3.13
C ARG A 94 1.99 -7.69 1.81
N SER A 95 1.02 -8.59 1.82
CA SER A 95 0.28 -9.03 0.64
C SER A 95 -1.07 -8.33 0.48
N GLU A 96 -1.44 -7.46 1.41
CA GLU A 96 -2.73 -6.76 1.48
C GLU A 96 -3.13 -6.06 0.18
N PRO A 97 -2.25 -5.36 -0.56
CA PRO A 97 -2.64 -4.73 -1.83
C PRO A 97 -3.21 -5.69 -2.88
N ILE A 98 -2.90 -6.98 -2.76
CA ILE A 98 -3.53 -8.04 -3.58
C ILE A 98 -4.72 -8.66 -2.85
N ALA A 99 -4.61 -8.88 -1.54
CA ALA A 99 -5.67 -9.48 -0.73
C ALA A 99 -6.98 -8.68 -0.82
N GLU A 100 -6.93 -7.36 -0.77
CA GLU A 100 -8.07 -6.46 -0.94
C GLU A 100 -8.88 -6.73 -2.24
N SER A 101 -8.23 -7.23 -3.28
CA SER A 101 -8.91 -7.57 -4.54
C SER A 101 -9.87 -8.75 -4.42
N PHE A 102 -9.77 -9.54 -3.36
CA PHE A 102 -10.63 -10.68 -3.06
C PHE A 102 -11.84 -10.33 -2.18
N GLY A 103 -12.02 -9.05 -1.85
CA GLY A 103 -13.22 -8.51 -1.19
C GLY A 103 -13.59 -9.25 0.09
N GLU A 104 -14.72 -9.98 0.09
CA GLU A 104 -15.24 -10.65 1.29
C GLU A 104 -14.26 -11.66 1.93
N SER A 105 -13.36 -12.24 1.15
CA SER A 105 -12.37 -13.18 1.69
C SER A 105 -11.33 -12.49 2.52
N ASP A 106 -10.90 -11.31 2.09
CA ASP A 106 -9.99 -10.45 2.80
C ASP A 106 -10.57 -10.07 4.18
N VAL A 107 -11.76 -9.49 4.22
CA VAL A 107 -12.47 -9.11 5.46
C VAL A 107 -12.68 -10.27 6.45
N LYS A 108 -12.69 -11.52 5.97
CA LYS A 108 -12.83 -12.69 6.85
C LYS A 108 -11.52 -13.16 7.46
N ILE A 109 -10.41 -12.82 6.84
CA ILE A 109 -9.06 -13.19 7.28
C ILE A 109 -8.48 -12.07 8.14
N ASP A 110 -8.70 -10.83 7.74
CA ASP A 110 -8.28 -9.63 8.46
C ASP A 110 -9.15 -9.39 9.69
#